data_1a2bdb7facdbedde24911aeb619e7b14
#
_entry.id   1a2bdb7facdbedde24911aeb619e7b14
#
_cell.length_a   1.000
_cell.length_b   1.000
_cell.length_c   1.000
_cell.angle_alpha   90.00
_cell.angle_beta   90.00
_cell.angle_gamma   90.00
#
_symmetry.space_group_name_H-M   'P 1'
#
loop_
_entity.id
_entity.type
_entity.pdbx_description
1 polymer ?
#
loop_
_entity_poly.entity_id
_entity_poly.type
_entity_poly.pdbx_seq_one_letter_code
_entity_poly.pdbx_strand_id
1 'polypeptide(L)'
;FYAVAMQLLQFEPDTEFDIDNPLKSMDELGVFHADKLEDSTDLISAFYDLLATHGKNGQTLLDHLGNLGFFVDFYDLPVSEKPVFFNGKAQPVFDTTKLIFEVVYVESDLDTDHDGKADLLKAEIIRPKDTEEGLKVPALYTASPYNQGTNDATVETMTHDVNVKLTRKTPDSLTYDEIKYTAKPKTEVKKQTVNGTVKSANETFPREFSYTLNDYMLARGFAAVYAAGIGTMDSDGFRTCGSKEETESTTAIIEWLAGNRKAFIAKTSG
;
A
#
# COMPACT_ATOMS: atom_id res chain seq x y z
N PHE A 1 28.84 29.19 -1.63
CA PHE A 1 27.63 28.43 -1.41
C PHE A 1 27.11 27.80 -2.70
N TYR A 2 26.78 28.59 -3.73
CA TYR A 2 26.19 28.10 -4.99
C TYR A 2 27.04 27.02 -5.69
N ALA A 3 28.35 27.18 -5.77
CA ALA A 3 29.21 26.20 -6.40
C ALA A 3 29.15 24.82 -5.68
N VAL A 4 29.10 24.86 -4.35
CA VAL A 4 28.94 23.62 -3.56
C VAL A 4 27.55 23.07 -3.71
N ALA A 5 26.51 23.92 -3.68
CA ALA A 5 25.13 23.51 -3.89
C ALA A 5 24.94 22.82 -5.25
N MET A 6 25.50 23.38 -6.32
CA MET A 6 25.46 22.80 -7.67
C MET A 6 26.12 21.42 -7.74
N GLN A 7 27.19 21.20 -6.98
CA GLN A 7 27.85 19.90 -6.95
C GLN A 7 27.09 18.85 -6.15
N LEU A 8 26.39 19.28 -5.10
CA LEU A 8 25.63 18.39 -4.22
C LEU A 8 24.23 18.10 -4.74
N LEU A 9 23.60 19.07 -5.40
CA LEU A 9 22.28 18.95 -5.99
C LEU A 9 22.37 18.26 -7.36
N GLN A 10 22.82 17.01 -7.39
CA GLN A 10 22.83 16.19 -8.60
C GLN A 10 21.41 15.62 -8.85
N PHE A 11 20.44 16.50 -8.94
CA PHE A 11 19.11 16.11 -9.43
C PHE A 11 19.21 15.73 -10.91
N GLU A 12 18.23 14.97 -11.37
CA GLU A 12 18.19 14.59 -12.79
C GLU A 12 18.19 15.83 -13.68
N PRO A 13 19.22 16.00 -14.54
CA PRO A 13 19.26 17.10 -15.50
C PRO A 13 18.00 17.10 -16.36
N ASP A 14 17.54 18.27 -16.77
CA ASP A 14 16.38 18.51 -17.64
C ASP A 14 15.00 18.19 -17.02
N THR A 15 14.93 17.41 -15.95
CA THR A 15 13.68 17.13 -15.24
C THR A 15 13.50 18.04 -14.04
N GLU A 16 14.54 18.20 -13.24
CA GLU A 16 14.50 18.90 -11.96
C GLU A 16 15.40 20.11 -11.92
N PHE A 17 16.41 20.12 -12.78
CA PHE A 17 17.46 21.12 -12.76
C PHE A 17 17.85 21.55 -14.17
N ASP A 18 17.70 22.83 -14.49
CA ASP A 18 18.14 23.42 -15.74
C ASP A 18 19.65 23.68 -15.67
N ILE A 19 20.41 22.85 -16.39
CA ILE A 19 21.87 22.93 -16.39
C ILE A 19 22.40 24.24 -17.06
N ASP A 20 21.61 24.80 -17.95
CA ASP A 20 21.96 26.05 -18.64
C ASP A 20 21.69 27.30 -17.77
N ASN A 21 20.78 27.16 -16.78
CA ASN A 21 20.47 28.22 -15.84
C ASN A 21 20.33 27.74 -14.40
N PRO A 22 21.43 27.22 -13.80
CA PRO A 22 21.39 26.56 -12.51
C PRO A 22 20.95 27.47 -11.36
N LEU A 23 21.26 28.74 -11.39
CA LEU A 23 20.87 29.70 -10.34
C LEU A 23 19.35 29.88 -10.32
N LYS A 24 18.73 30.00 -11.49
CA LYS A 24 17.28 30.09 -11.60
C LYS A 24 16.60 28.80 -11.07
N SER A 25 17.13 27.65 -11.40
CA SER A 25 16.62 26.38 -10.89
C SER A 25 16.73 26.28 -9.36
N MET A 26 17.81 26.78 -8.78
CA MET A 26 17.95 26.84 -7.32
C MET A 26 16.92 27.78 -6.69
N ASP A 27 16.64 28.93 -7.30
CA ASP A 27 15.60 29.85 -6.85
C ASP A 27 14.21 29.19 -6.89
N GLU A 28 13.89 28.52 -7.99
CA GLU A 28 12.62 27.82 -8.18
C GLU A 28 12.43 26.65 -7.19
N LEU A 29 13.50 25.99 -6.80
CA LEU A 29 13.49 24.93 -5.79
C LEU A 29 13.48 25.47 -4.34
N GLY A 30 13.60 26.79 -4.16
CA GLY A 30 13.64 27.39 -2.85
C GLY A 30 14.93 27.10 -2.07
N VAL A 31 16.03 26.86 -2.78
CA VAL A 31 17.34 26.69 -2.15
C VAL A 31 17.71 27.98 -1.42
N PHE A 32 18.11 27.85 -0.17
CA PHE A 32 18.47 28.99 0.64
C PHE A 32 19.64 29.78 0.03
N HIS A 33 19.45 31.09 -0.05
CA HIS A 33 20.44 32.03 -0.56
C HIS A 33 21.04 32.83 0.59
N ALA A 34 22.26 32.50 0.98
CA ALA A 34 23.07 33.42 1.72
C ALA A 34 24.06 34.06 0.76
N ASP A 35 24.01 35.37 0.59
CA ASP A 35 24.97 36.10 -0.22
C ASP A 35 26.39 35.85 0.28
N LYS A 36 26.55 35.62 1.57
CA LYS A 36 27.82 35.35 2.20
C LYS A 36 27.65 34.48 3.42
N LEU A 37 28.47 33.44 3.51
CA LEU A 37 28.62 32.64 4.74
C LEU A 37 29.72 33.30 5.58
N GLU A 38 29.37 33.88 6.73
CA GLU A 38 30.28 34.67 7.55
C GLU A 38 30.97 33.87 8.63
N ASP A 39 30.29 32.87 9.17
CA ASP A 39 30.81 32.04 10.25
C ASP A 39 30.42 30.55 10.11
N SER A 40 30.83 29.75 11.09
CA SER A 40 30.53 28.30 11.11
C SER A 40 29.05 28.02 11.33
N THR A 41 28.30 28.91 11.96
CA THR A 41 26.86 28.75 12.19
C THR A 41 26.11 28.91 10.88
N ASP A 42 26.48 29.92 10.07
CA ASP A 42 25.91 30.12 8.73
C ASP A 42 26.19 28.93 7.84
N LEU A 43 27.41 28.39 7.89
CA LEU A 43 27.79 27.22 7.11
C LEU A 43 26.95 25.99 7.50
N ILE A 44 26.76 25.74 8.79
CA ILE A 44 25.96 24.63 9.30
C ILE A 44 24.50 24.79 8.89
N SER A 45 23.91 25.98 9.07
CA SER A 45 22.56 26.28 8.64
C SER A 45 22.38 26.03 7.14
N ALA A 46 23.25 26.56 6.31
CA ALA A 46 23.19 26.40 4.86
C ALA A 46 23.30 24.90 4.45
N PHE A 47 24.09 24.12 5.17
CA PHE A 47 24.20 22.70 4.93
C PHE A 47 22.90 21.95 5.25
N TYR A 48 22.25 22.26 6.37
CA TYR A 48 20.96 21.66 6.72
C TYR A 48 19.85 22.06 5.76
N ASP A 49 19.80 23.33 5.35
CA ASP A 49 18.85 23.82 4.36
C ASP A 49 19.04 23.09 3.03
N LEU A 50 20.29 22.86 2.62
CA LEU A 50 20.62 22.11 1.43
C LEU A 50 20.15 20.65 1.49
N LEU A 51 20.35 19.98 2.63
CA LEU A 51 19.88 18.61 2.85
C LEU A 51 18.35 18.50 2.82
N ALA A 52 17.63 19.57 3.18
CA ALA A 52 16.18 19.61 3.21
C ALA A 52 15.56 20.14 1.90
N THR A 53 16.36 20.61 0.97
CA THR A 53 15.88 21.12 -0.33
C THR A 53 15.18 20.01 -1.12
N HIS A 54 14.03 20.33 -1.70
CA HIS A 54 13.22 19.39 -2.49
C HIS A 54 13.43 19.65 -3.99
N GLY A 55 13.57 18.57 -4.77
CA GLY A 55 13.43 18.60 -6.21
C GLY A 55 11.97 18.74 -6.67
N LYS A 56 11.74 18.86 -7.95
CA LYS A 56 10.39 18.93 -8.55
C LYS A 56 9.56 17.67 -8.29
N ASN A 57 10.22 16.52 -8.13
CA ASN A 57 9.61 15.24 -7.77
C ASN A 57 9.31 15.11 -6.26
N GLY A 58 9.59 16.12 -5.45
CA GLY A 58 9.41 16.14 -4.00
C GLY A 58 10.50 15.40 -3.20
N GLN A 59 11.53 14.87 -3.85
CA GLN A 59 12.67 14.25 -3.16
C GLN A 59 13.64 15.33 -2.66
N THR A 60 14.16 15.12 -1.45
CA THR A 60 15.23 15.94 -0.90
C THR A 60 16.60 15.47 -1.42
N LEU A 61 17.63 16.30 -1.26
CA LEU A 61 19.00 15.85 -1.49
C LEU A 61 19.33 14.59 -0.68
N LEU A 62 18.84 14.50 0.53
CA LEU A 62 19.08 13.33 1.39
C LEU A 62 18.37 12.07 0.86
N ASP A 63 17.17 12.21 0.27
CA ASP A 63 16.50 11.11 -0.42
C ASP A 63 17.30 10.63 -1.63
N HIS A 64 17.84 11.57 -2.40
CA HIS A 64 18.69 11.26 -3.55
C HIS A 64 19.98 10.53 -3.13
N LEU A 65 20.65 11.01 -2.08
CA LEU A 65 21.81 10.30 -1.50
C LEU A 65 21.45 8.90 -1.02
N GLY A 66 20.24 8.74 -0.45
CA GLY A 66 19.71 7.43 -0.07
C GLY A 66 19.59 6.48 -1.25
N ASN A 67 19.08 6.97 -2.39
CA ASN A 67 18.98 6.18 -3.62
C ASN A 67 20.34 5.79 -4.17
N LEU A 68 21.38 6.59 -3.94
CA LEU A 68 22.77 6.29 -4.28
C LEU A 68 23.48 5.36 -3.27
N GLY A 69 22.79 4.87 -2.26
CA GLY A 69 23.32 3.92 -1.27
C GLY A 69 24.00 4.56 -0.06
N PHE A 70 23.85 5.85 0.18
CA PHE A 70 24.45 6.54 1.32
C PHE A 70 24.05 5.94 2.67
N PHE A 71 22.90 5.31 2.77
CA PHE A 71 22.38 4.73 4.02
C PHE A 71 22.67 3.24 4.18
N VAL A 72 23.40 2.59 3.27
CA VAL A 72 23.67 1.13 3.33
C VAL A 72 24.34 0.72 4.64
N ASP A 73 25.28 1.53 5.14
CA ASP A 73 25.97 1.26 6.41
C ASP A 73 25.03 1.31 7.63
N PHE A 74 23.85 1.92 7.49
CA PHE A 74 22.84 2.00 8.54
C PHE A 74 21.85 0.83 8.53
N TYR A 75 21.91 -0.03 7.53
CA TYR A 75 21.00 -1.20 7.44
C TYR A 75 21.22 -2.19 8.59
N ASP A 76 22.43 -2.27 9.10
CA ASP A 76 22.82 -3.16 10.20
C ASP A 76 22.67 -2.53 11.60
N LEU A 77 22.07 -1.34 11.71
CA LEU A 77 21.74 -0.76 13.01
C LEU A 77 20.82 -1.71 13.80
N PRO A 78 21.01 -1.78 15.12
CA PRO A 78 20.07 -2.50 15.98
C PRO A 78 18.63 -2.00 15.81
N VAL A 79 17.67 -2.90 15.89
CA VAL A 79 16.22 -2.57 15.77
C VAL A 79 15.80 -1.47 16.77
N SER A 80 16.43 -1.43 17.95
CA SER A 80 16.17 -0.40 18.96
C SER A 80 16.59 1.01 18.55
N GLU A 81 17.43 1.15 17.52
CA GLU A 81 17.91 2.44 17.00
C GLU A 81 17.16 2.84 15.71
N LYS A 82 16.22 2.04 15.26
CA LYS A 82 15.37 2.31 14.09
C LYS A 82 13.94 2.67 14.50
N PRO A 83 13.25 3.54 13.75
CA PRO A 83 13.72 4.31 12.59
C PRO A 83 14.61 5.49 12.97
N VAL A 84 15.50 5.89 12.08
CA VAL A 84 16.30 7.10 12.21
C VAL A 84 15.53 8.29 11.64
N PHE A 85 15.49 9.38 12.37
CA PHE A 85 14.82 10.62 11.93
C PHE A 85 15.85 11.74 11.72
N PHE A 86 15.68 12.45 10.63
CA PHE A 86 16.38 13.68 10.37
C PHE A 86 15.37 14.74 9.88
N ASN A 87 15.41 15.91 10.48
CA ASN A 87 14.49 17.02 10.16
C ASN A 87 13.00 16.58 10.14
N GLY A 88 12.60 15.76 11.12
CA GLY A 88 11.23 15.24 11.23
C GLY A 88 10.84 14.16 10.22
N LYS A 89 11.76 13.70 9.38
CA LYS A 89 11.52 12.71 8.33
C LYS A 89 12.29 11.43 8.63
N ALA A 90 11.62 10.28 8.53
CA ALA A 90 12.26 8.98 8.63
C ALA A 90 13.23 8.76 7.47
N GLN A 91 14.42 8.25 7.75
CA GLN A 91 15.47 8.02 6.78
C GLN A 91 15.44 6.58 6.25
N PRO A 92 15.94 6.33 5.02
CA PRO A 92 15.88 5.01 4.37
C PRO A 92 16.95 4.06 4.91
N VAL A 93 16.80 3.67 6.18
CA VAL A 93 17.71 2.77 6.91
C VAL A 93 17.25 1.32 7.01
N PHE A 94 16.21 0.98 6.24
CA PHE A 94 15.71 -0.39 6.15
C PHE A 94 16.13 -1.02 4.82
N ASP A 95 16.72 -2.21 4.90
CA ASP A 95 17.23 -2.93 3.72
C ASP A 95 16.07 -3.50 2.88
N THR A 96 15.77 -2.84 1.78
CA THR A 96 14.70 -3.26 0.87
C THR A 96 15.03 -4.51 0.06
N THR A 97 16.25 -5.03 0.15
CA THR A 97 16.62 -6.33 -0.45
C THR A 97 16.22 -7.52 0.44
N LYS A 98 15.89 -7.25 1.70
CA LYS A 98 15.53 -8.26 2.72
C LYS A 98 14.07 -8.11 3.20
N LEU A 99 13.17 -7.65 2.34
CA LEU A 99 11.76 -7.52 2.68
C LEU A 99 11.10 -8.89 2.84
N ILE A 100 10.09 -8.93 3.69
CA ILE A 100 9.24 -10.10 3.90
C ILE A 100 7.94 -9.88 3.16
N PHE A 101 7.53 -10.89 2.42
CA PHE A 101 6.29 -10.93 1.65
C PHE A 101 5.39 -11.97 2.27
N GLU A 102 4.17 -11.59 2.60
CA GLU A 102 3.18 -12.44 3.26
C GLU A 102 1.83 -12.32 2.59
N VAL A 103 1.10 -13.42 2.55
CA VAL A 103 -0.31 -13.47 2.19
C VAL A 103 -1.10 -13.96 3.40
N VAL A 104 -2.17 -13.24 3.71
CA VAL A 104 -3.09 -13.60 4.78
C VAL A 104 -4.53 -13.50 4.32
N TYR A 105 -5.42 -14.20 5.01
CA TYR A 105 -6.86 -14.18 4.78
C TYR A 105 -7.54 -13.64 6.02
N VAL A 106 -8.07 -12.43 5.91
CA VAL A 106 -8.68 -11.69 7.02
C VAL A 106 -10.13 -12.10 7.18
N GLU A 107 -10.53 -12.43 8.40
CA GLU A 107 -11.89 -12.77 8.75
C GLU A 107 -12.82 -11.57 8.60
N SER A 108 -13.88 -11.73 7.83
CA SER A 108 -14.96 -10.74 7.74
C SER A 108 -16.24 -11.21 8.46
N ASP A 109 -17.27 -10.37 8.47
CA ASP A 109 -18.62 -10.72 8.90
C ASP A 109 -19.59 -10.82 7.72
N LEU A 110 -19.03 -10.84 6.50
CA LEU A 110 -19.78 -10.87 5.25
C LEU A 110 -20.01 -12.31 4.79
N ASP A 111 -21.08 -12.53 4.06
CA ASP A 111 -21.42 -13.72 3.30
C ASP A 111 -22.16 -13.23 2.06
N THR A 112 -21.37 -12.81 1.07
CA THR A 112 -21.91 -12.11 -0.11
C THR A 112 -22.30 -13.06 -1.23
N ASP A 113 -21.77 -14.28 -1.24
CA ASP A 113 -22.14 -15.34 -2.18
C ASP A 113 -23.24 -16.27 -1.63
N HIS A 114 -23.64 -16.06 -0.34
CA HIS A 114 -24.72 -16.77 0.35
C HIS A 114 -24.45 -18.27 0.52
N ASP A 115 -23.20 -18.68 0.67
CA ASP A 115 -22.82 -20.05 0.95
C ASP A 115 -23.00 -20.43 2.44
N GLY A 116 -23.32 -19.46 3.29
CA GLY A 116 -23.55 -19.60 4.72
C GLY A 116 -22.27 -19.52 5.57
N LYS A 117 -21.15 -19.14 4.98
CA LYS A 117 -19.88 -18.92 5.67
C LYS A 117 -19.46 -17.46 5.57
N ALA A 118 -18.60 -17.06 6.49
CA ALA A 118 -18.00 -15.71 6.43
C ALA A 118 -16.94 -15.65 5.34
N ASP A 119 -17.02 -14.62 4.50
CA ASP A 119 -16.05 -14.36 3.46
C ASP A 119 -14.67 -14.05 4.06
N LEU A 120 -13.63 -14.70 3.60
CA LEU A 120 -12.24 -14.43 3.94
C LEU A 120 -11.62 -13.52 2.88
N LEU A 121 -10.96 -12.47 3.33
CA LEU A 121 -10.42 -11.42 2.48
C LEU A 121 -8.90 -11.55 2.37
N LYS A 122 -8.40 -11.74 1.15
CA LYS A 122 -6.96 -11.83 0.90
C LYS A 122 -6.30 -10.47 1.11
N ALA A 123 -5.22 -10.45 1.86
CA ALA A 123 -4.34 -9.30 1.99
C ALA A 123 -2.88 -9.73 1.76
N GLU A 124 -2.16 -8.93 1.00
CA GLU A 124 -0.75 -9.10 0.71
C GLU A 124 0.04 -8.04 1.46
N ILE A 125 1.06 -8.45 2.17
CA ILE A 125 1.85 -7.59 3.04
C ILE A 125 3.30 -7.63 2.61
N ILE A 126 3.91 -6.46 2.50
CA ILE A 126 5.35 -6.30 2.37
C ILE A 126 5.83 -5.55 3.61
N ARG A 127 6.80 -6.09 4.31
CA ARG A 127 7.31 -5.47 5.54
C ARG A 127 8.83 -5.61 5.68
N PRO A 128 9.49 -4.68 6.38
CA PRO A 128 10.90 -4.82 6.70
C PRO A 128 11.17 -6.07 7.54
N LYS A 129 12.31 -6.72 7.30
CA LYS A 129 12.74 -7.90 8.07
C LYS A 129 12.86 -7.61 9.56
N ASP A 130 13.23 -6.40 9.93
CA ASP A 130 13.36 -5.93 11.32
C ASP A 130 12.07 -6.14 12.16
N THR A 131 10.93 -6.29 11.52
CA THR A 131 9.66 -6.60 12.19
C THR A 131 9.65 -8.01 12.81
N GLU A 132 10.51 -8.94 12.37
CA GLU A 132 10.66 -10.26 12.99
C GLU A 132 11.38 -10.19 14.33
N GLU A 133 12.15 -9.13 14.55
CA GLU A 133 12.83 -8.83 15.81
C GLU A 133 11.94 -8.02 16.78
N GLY A 134 10.65 -7.85 16.43
CA GLY A 134 9.64 -7.21 17.27
C GLY A 134 9.44 -5.72 17.01
N LEU A 135 10.08 -5.14 16.00
CA LEU A 135 9.81 -3.77 15.59
C LEU A 135 8.36 -3.63 15.10
N LYS A 136 7.64 -2.69 15.66
CA LYS A 136 6.31 -2.31 15.20
C LYS A 136 6.43 -1.15 14.22
N VAL A 137 5.85 -1.33 13.05
CA VAL A 137 5.89 -0.36 11.95
C VAL A 137 4.49 0.08 11.58
N PRO A 138 4.31 1.34 11.14
CA PRO A 138 3.03 1.76 10.57
C PRO A 138 2.77 1.06 9.24
N ALA A 139 1.51 0.79 8.94
CA ALA A 139 1.08 0.19 7.68
C ALA A 139 0.55 1.25 6.72
N LEU A 140 1.05 1.25 5.49
CA LEU A 140 0.46 1.97 4.37
C LEU A 140 -0.49 1.01 3.65
N TYR A 141 -1.79 1.22 3.82
CA TYR A 141 -2.81 0.37 3.25
C TYR A 141 -3.40 0.99 1.97
N THR A 142 -3.37 0.21 0.90
CA THR A 142 -3.99 0.58 -0.38
C THR A 142 -5.21 -0.30 -0.62
N ALA A 143 -6.39 0.28 -0.49
CA ALA A 143 -7.64 -0.37 -0.84
C ALA A 143 -7.97 -0.10 -2.30
N SER A 144 -8.04 -1.15 -3.11
CA SER A 144 -8.48 -1.03 -4.50
C SER A 144 -9.01 -2.36 -5.01
N PRO A 145 -10.18 -2.36 -5.65
CA PRO A 145 -10.73 -3.56 -6.26
C PRO A 145 -9.96 -3.96 -7.54
N TYR A 146 -9.02 -3.14 -8.00
CA TYR A 146 -8.29 -3.34 -9.24
C TYR A 146 -6.85 -3.84 -9.06
N ASN A 147 -6.32 -3.80 -7.85
CA ASN A 147 -4.90 -4.12 -7.62
C ASN A 147 -4.52 -5.55 -7.98
N GLN A 148 -5.48 -6.48 -7.99
CA GLN A 148 -5.19 -7.89 -8.13
C GLN A 148 -6.08 -8.60 -9.17
N GLY A 149 -6.89 -7.85 -9.90
CA GLY A 149 -7.80 -8.41 -10.90
C GLY A 149 -9.04 -9.09 -10.29
N THR A 150 -9.78 -9.78 -11.12
CA THR A 150 -10.97 -10.54 -10.74
C THR A 150 -10.62 -12.00 -10.54
N ASN A 151 -11.33 -12.67 -9.62
CA ASN A 151 -11.23 -14.10 -9.42
C ASN A 151 -11.75 -14.84 -10.67
N ASP A 152 -10.99 -15.77 -11.23
CA ASP A 152 -11.35 -16.49 -12.45
C ASP A 152 -12.68 -17.24 -12.30
N ALA A 153 -12.87 -17.90 -11.16
CA ALA A 153 -14.14 -18.60 -10.86
C ALA A 153 -15.33 -17.63 -10.82
N THR A 154 -15.13 -16.40 -10.34
CA THR A 154 -16.16 -15.37 -10.33
C THR A 154 -16.47 -14.89 -11.74
N VAL A 155 -15.46 -14.76 -12.60
CA VAL A 155 -15.65 -14.38 -14.00
C VAL A 155 -16.50 -15.42 -14.73
N GLU A 156 -16.21 -16.70 -14.58
CA GLU A 156 -16.99 -17.78 -15.18
C GLU A 156 -18.45 -17.78 -14.72
N THR A 157 -18.70 -17.54 -13.43
CA THR A 157 -20.08 -17.50 -12.89
C THR A 157 -20.83 -16.24 -13.25
N MET A 158 -20.14 -15.14 -13.52
CA MET A 158 -20.74 -13.87 -13.94
C MET A 158 -21.03 -13.79 -15.43
N THR A 159 -20.40 -14.64 -16.24
CA THR A 159 -20.65 -14.70 -17.67
C THR A 159 -21.84 -15.59 -17.97
N HIS A 160 -22.64 -15.21 -18.94
CA HIS A 160 -23.72 -16.03 -19.44
C HIS A 160 -23.65 -16.15 -20.97
N ASP A 161 -24.15 -17.23 -21.51
CA ASP A 161 -24.19 -17.40 -22.94
C ASP A 161 -25.15 -16.39 -23.57
N VAL A 162 -24.60 -15.44 -24.31
CA VAL A 162 -25.36 -14.42 -25.03
C VAL A 162 -25.97 -14.92 -26.34
N ASN A 163 -25.59 -16.13 -26.77
CA ASN A 163 -26.10 -16.74 -28.01
C ASN A 163 -27.39 -17.55 -27.77
N VAL A 164 -27.91 -17.56 -26.56
CA VAL A 164 -29.20 -18.19 -26.29
C VAL A 164 -30.35 -17.45 -26.98
N LYS A 165 -31.25 -18.19 -27.57
CA LYS A 165 -32.43 -17.61 -28.21
C LYS A 165 -33.27 -16.92 -27.15
N LEU A 166 -33.37 -15.62 -27.25
CA LEU A 166 -34.23 -14.84 -26.36
C LEU A 166 -35.71 -15.13 -26.70
N THR A 167 -36.43 -15.59 -25.69
CA THR A 167 -37.90 -15.66 -25.77
C THR A 167 -38.48 -14.29 -25.38
N ARG A 168 -39.35 -13.79 -26.24
CA ARG A 168 -40.07 -12.57 -25.93
C ARG A 168 -40.90 -12.80 -24.68
N LYS A 169 -40.61 -12.05 -23.62
CA LYS A 169 -41.48 -12.02 -22.46
C LYS A 169 -42.85 -11.54 -22.87
N THR A 170 -43.88 -12.29 -22.56
CA THR A 170 -45.22 -11.77 -22.60
C THR A 170 -45.28 -10.53 -21.71
N PRO A 171 -45.85 -9.41 -22.18
CA PRO A 171 -46.01 -8.26 -21.32
C PRO A 171 -46.76 -8.70 -20.04
N ASP A 172 -46.05 -8.80 -18.97
CA ASP A 172 -46.64 -9.17 -17.72
C ASP A 172 -47.33 -7.94 -17.14
N SER A 173 -48.50 -8.12 -16.63
CA SER A 173 -49.28 -7.08 -16.01
C SER A 173 -48.85 -6.80 -14.56
N LEU A 174 -47.56 -6.98 -14.24
CA LEU A 174 -47.02 -6.60 -12.95
C LEU A 174 -47.30 -5.12 -12.69
N THR A 175 -48.20 -4.86 -11.80
CA THR A 175 -48.47 -3.53 -11.30
C THR A 175 -47.36 -3.16 -10.28
N TYR A 176 -47.13 -1.85 -10.09
CA TYR A 176 -46.15 -1.34 -9.12
C TYR A 176 -46.42 -1.90 -7.70
N ASP A 177 -47.69 -2.15 -7.36
CA ASP A 177 -48.13 -2.68 -6.06
C ASP A 177 -47.77 -4.18 -5.86
N GLU A 178 -47.49 -4.89 -6.95
CA GLU A 178 -47.08 -6.30 -6.90
C GLU A 178 -45.55 -6.45 -6.75
N ILE A 179 -44.79 -5.36 -6.96
CA ILE A 179 -43.33 -5.33 -6.73
C ILE A 179 -43.11 -5.09 -5.23
N LYS A 180 -43.25 -6.13 -4.44
CA LYS A 180 -42.98 -6.04 -3.00
C LYS A 180 -41.55 -6.47 -2.72
N TYR A 181 -40.74 -5.52 -2.26
CA TYR A 181 -39.42 -5.86 -1.66
C TYR A 181 -39.69 -6.48 -0.29
N THR A 182 -39.46 -7.78 -0.20
CA THR A 182 -39.39 -8.47 1.09
C THR A 182 -37.92 -8.58 1.47
N ALA A 183 -37.53 -7.80 2.49
CA ALA A 183 -36.16 -7.95 3.02
C ALA A 183 -35.97 -9.41 3.49
N LYS A 184 -34.95 -10.08 2.95
CA LYS A 184 -34.58 -11.39 3.46
C LYS A 184 -34.17 -11.24 4.92
N PRO A 185 -34.62 -12.15 5.81
CA PRO A 185 -34.15 -12.14 7.19
C PRO A 185 -32.60 -12.25 7.18
N LYS A 186 -31.94 -11.45 8.02
CA LYS A 186 -30.51 -11.60 8.23
C LYS A 186 -30.24 -13.01 8.73
N THR A 187 -29.62 -13.83 7.92
CA THR A 187 -29.13 -15.14 8.35
C THR A 187 -27.88 -14.90 9.17
N GLU A 188 -27.76 -15.61 10.29
CA GLU A 188 -26.53 -15.56 11.08
C GLU A 188 -25.40 -16.20 10.26
N VAL A 189 -24.38 -15.41 9.96
CA VAL A 189 -23.23 -15.84 9.16
C VAL A 189 -22.35 -16.73 9.99
N LYS A 190 -22.10 -17.95 9.53
CA LYS A 190 -21.21 -18.88 10.21
C LYS A 190 -19.76 -18.51 9.92
N LYS A 191 -18.97 -18.39 10.99
CA LYS A 191 -17.52 -18.23 10.85
C LYS A 191 -16.91 -19.46 10.21
N GLN A 192 -15.96 -19.28 9.32
CA GLN A 192 -15.22 -20.38 8.73
C GLN A 192 -14.33 -21.04 9.79
N THR A 193 -14.22 -22.37 9.69
CA THR A 193 -13.25 -23.11 10.51
C THR A 193 -11.95 -23.18 9.74
N VAL A 194 -11.00 -22.33 10.09
CA VAL A 194 -9.66 -22.31 9.52
C VAL A 194 -8.63 -22.54 10.62
N ASN A 195 -7.57 -23.23 10.29
CA ASN A 195 -6.47 -23.51 11.19
C ASN A 195 -5.29 -22.59 10.89
N GLY A 196 -4.59 -22.22 11.94
CA GLY A 196 -3.37 -21.45 11.85
C GLY A 196 -3.56 -19.98 12.16
N THR A 197 -2.52 -19.41 12.72
CA THR A 197 -2.37 -17.97 12.95
C THR A 197 -1.25 -17.47 12.07
N VAL A 198 -1.30 -16.20 11.70
CA VAL A 198 -0.23 -15.58 10.93
C VAL A 198 1.05 -15.57 11.77
N LYS A 199 1.99 -16.45 11.42
CA LYS A 199 3.33 -16.51 12.05
C LYS A 199 4.46 -16.40 11.02
N SER A 200 4.16 -16.71 9.75
CA SER A 200 5.12 -16.67 8.66
C SER A 200 4.40 -16.52 7.34
N ALA A 201 5.11 -16.09 6.32
CA ALA A 201 4.60 -16.05 4.96
C ALA A 201 4.28 -17.47 4.48
N ASN A 202 3.10 -17.66 3.92
CA ASN A 202 2.66 -18.91 3.33
C ASN A 202 2.73 -18.90 1.81
N GLU A 203 2.61 -17.73 1.23
CA GLU A 203 2.69 -17.48 -0.21
C GLU A 203 3.56 -16.26 -0.48
N THR A 204 4.15 -16.22 -1.66
CA THR A 204 4.83 -15.04 -2.18
C THR A 204 4.10 -14.55 -3.42
N PHE A 205 4.08 -13.27 -3.64
CA PHE A 205 3.49 -12.68 -4.83
C PHE A 205 4.58 -11.93 -5.62
N PRO A 206 4.48 -11.89 -6.95
CA PRO A 206 5.44 -11.18 -7.78
C PRO A 206 5.34 -9.68 -7.52
N ARG A 207 6.50 -9.04 -7.40
CA ARG A 207 6.61 -7.59 -7.29
C ARG A 207 7.03 -7.03 -8.64
N GLU A 208 6.26 -6.09 -9.16
CA GLU A 208 6.70 -5.31 -10.31
C GLU A 208 7.79 -4.31 -9.91
N PHE A 209 8.84 -4.25 -10.70
CA PHE A 209 9.95 -3.32 -10.49
C PHE A 209 9.57 -1.92 -11.02
N SER A 210 8.72 -1.23 -10.31
CA SER A 210 8.55 0.20 -10.48
C SER A 210 8.73 0.88 -9.14
N TYR A 211 9.59 1.90 -9.07
CA TYR A 211 9.75 2.66 -7.84
C TYR A 211 8.45 3.40 -7.53
N THR A 212 7.81 3.04 -6.45
CA THR A 212 6.51 3.56 -6.05
C THR A 212 6.60 4.25 -4.69
N LEU A 213 5.52 4.92 -4.28
CA LEU A 213 5.39 5.44 -2.92
C LEU A 213 5.61 4.34 -1.87
N ASN A 214 5.18 3.11 -2.15
CA ASN A 214 5.38 1.99 -1.23
C ASN A 214 6.86 1.65 -1.05
N ASP A 215 7.65 1.68 -2.11
CA ASP A 215 9.10 1.45 -2.02
C ASP A 215 9.80 2.52 -1.21
N TYR A 216 9.40 3.77 -1.42
CA TYR A 216 9.88 4.89 -0.63
C TYR A 216 9.56 4.73 0.86
N MET A 217 8.36 4.28 1.19
CA MET A 217 7.91 4.08 2.57
C MET A 217 8.53 2.83 3.21
N LEU A 218 8.67 1.73 2.47
CA LEU A 218 9.30 0.50 2.95
C LEU A 218 10.74 0.74 3.41
N ALA A 219 11.52 1.50 2.65
CA ALA A 219 12.88 1.86 3.02
C ALA A 219 12.95 2.68 4.32
N ARG A 220 11.83 3.26 4.75
CA ARG A 220 11.71 4.12 5.94
C ARG A 220 10.99 3.46 7.11
N GLY A 221 10.79 2.15 7.03
CA GLY A 221 10.21 1.39 8.12
C GLY A 221 8.68 1.38 8.15
N PHE A 222 8.04 1.48 7.01
CA PHE A 222 6.61 1.19 6.87
C PHE A 222 6.41 -0.24 6.36
N ALA A 223 5.24 -0.80 6.61
CA ALA A 223 4.74 -1.95 5.88
C ALA A 223 3.79 -1.46 4.78
N ALA A 224 3.84 -2.08 3.60
CA ALA A 224 2.86 -1.86 2.54
C ALA A 224 1.85 -3.01 2.57
N VAL A 225 0.56 -2.67 2.53
CA VAL A 225 -0.53 -3.64 2.56
C VAL A 225 -1.45 -3.40 1.37
N TYR A 226 -1.67 -4.45 0.59
CA TYR A 226 -2.63 -4.48 -0.51
C TYR A 226 -3.71 -5.49 -0.17
N ALA A 227 -4.97 -5.10 -0.27
CA ALA A 227 -6.06 -6.05 -0.09
C ALA A 227 -6.82 -6.24 -1.39
N ALA A 228 -7.11 -7.49 -1.69
CA ALA A 228 -8.11 -7.84 -2.67
C ALA A 228 -9.49 -7.56 -2.05
N GLY A 229 -10.34 -6.81 -2.76
CA GLY A 229 -11.71 -6.59 -2.35
C GLY A 229 -12.51 -7.88 -2.34
N ILE A 230 -13.70 -7.83 -1.75
CA ILE A 230 -14.64 -8.95 -1.75
C ILE A 230 -14.86 -9.50 -3.17
N GLY A 231 -14.82 -10.81 -3.34
CA GLY A 231 -15.01 -11.48 -4.64
C GLY A 231 -13.93 -11.21 -5.69
N THR A 232 -12.74 -10.74 -5.28
CA THR A 232 -11.59 -10.52 -6.17
C THR A 232 -10.38 -11.33 -5.69
N MET A 233 -9.55 -11.80 -6.64
CA MET A 233 -8.25 -12.46 -6.39
C MET A 233 -8.17 -13.26 -5.09
N ASP A 234 -8.74 -14.44 -5.07
CA ASP A 234 -8.77 -15.35 -3.92
C ASP A 234 -9.46 -14.84 -2.64
N SER A 235 -9.98 -13.63 -2.60
CA SER A 235 -10.97 -13.26 -1.59
C SER A 235 -12.26 -14.03 -1.86
N ASP A 236 -12.92 -14.47 -0.80
CA ASP A 236 -14.23 -15.11 -0.91
C ASP A 236 -15.31 -14.07 -1.27
N GLY A 237 -16.49 -14.58 -1.54
CA GLY A 237 -17.67 -13.79 -1.75
C GLY A 237 -17.87 -13.34 -3.19
N PHE A 238 -18.83 -12.45 -3.37
CA PHE A 238 -19.29 -11.98 -4.67
C PHE A 238 -18.99 -10.48 -4.83
N ARG A 239 -18.30 -10.16 -5.94
CA ARG A 239 -17.96 -8.79 -6.27
C ARG A 239 -19.19 -8.00 -6.71
N THR A 240 -19.35 -6.83 -6.13
CA THR A 240 -20.36 -5.84 -6.53
C THR A 240 -19.65 -4.55 -6.97
N CYS A 241 -20.39 -3.55 -7.37
CA CYS A 241 -19.84 -2.26 -7.75
C CYS A 241 -20.35 -1.17 -6.81
N GLY A 242 -19.46 -0.70 -5.92
CA GLY A 242 -19.77 0.39 -4.98
C GLY A 242 -20.80 0.03 -3.91
N SER A 243 -20.91 -1.25 -3.56
CA SER A 243 -21.85 -1.69 -2.53
C SER A 243 -21.32 -1.43 -1.12
N LYS A 244 -22.22 -1.59 -0.15
CA LYS A 244 -21.88 -1.50 1.27
C LYS A 244 -20.87 -2.58 1.67
N GLU A 245 -20.99 -3.77 1.12
CA GLU A 245 -20.12 -4.92 1.39
C GLU A 245 -18.70 -4.66 0.94
N GLU A 246 -18.49 -3.94 -0.16
CA GLU A 246 -17.13 -3.53 -0.58
C GLU A 246 -16.49 -2.59 0.45
N THR A 247 -17.25 -1.65 0.99
CA THR A 247 -16.78 -0.76 2.06
C THR A 247 -16.51 -1.54 3.35
N GLU A 248 -17.39 -2.45 3.71
CA GLU A 248 -17.24 -3.30 4.91
C GLU A 248 -16.03 -4.24 4.78
N SER A 249 -15.75 -4.76 3.58
CA SER A 249 -14.55 -5.56 3.33
C SER A 249 -13.26 -4.76 3.55
N THR A 250 -13.21 -3.53 3.07
CA THR A 250 -12.08 -2.62 3.32
C THR A 250 -11.94 -2.32 4.82
N THR A 251 -13.04 -2.07 5.51
CA THR A 251 -13.05 -1.83 6.95
C THR A 251 -12.52 -3.03 7.73
N ALA A 252 -12.86 -4.26 7.33
CA ALA A 252 -12.37 -5.46 7.98
C ALA A 252 -10.83 -5.58 7.93
N ILE A 253 -10.20 -5.18 6.83
CA ILE A 253 -8.74 -5.12 6.71
C ILE A 253 -8.14 -4.10 7.69
N ILE A 254 -8.74 -2.89 7.77
CA ILE A 254 -8.30 -1.85 8.70
C ILE A 254 -8.42 -2.33 10.16
N GLU A 255 -9.51 -2.98 10.50
CA GLU A 255 -9.72 -3.53 11.84
C GLU A 255 -8.72 -4.63 12.17
N TRP A 256 -8.36 -5.48 11.19
CA TRP A 256 -7.29 -6.46 11.38
C TRP A 256 -5.93 -5.79 11.62
N LEU A 257 -5.56 -4.81 10.83
CA LEU A 257 -4.32 -4.03 11.03
C LEU A 257 -4.27 -3.35 12.39
N ALA A 258 -5.44 -2.96 12.92
CA ALA A 258 -5.58 -2.43 14.28
C ALA A 258 -5.60 -3.50 15.39
N GLY A 259 -5.51 -4.79 15.03
CA GLY A 259 -5.51 -5.90 15.98
C GLY A 259 -6.90 -6.36 16.46
N ASN A 260 -7.97 -5.89 15.84
CA ASN A 260 -9.35 -6.16 16.24
C ASN A 260 -10.00 -7.34 15.50
N ARG A 261 -9.32 -7.93 14.53
CA ARG A 261 -9.77 -9.09 13.76
C ARG A 261 -8.69 -10.15 13.67
N LYS A 262 -9.09 -11.35 13.30
CA LYS A 262 -8.18 -12.46 13.01
C LYS A 262 -7.84 -12.50 11.53
N ALA A 263 -6.67 -13.04 11.23
CA ALA A 263 -6.29 -13.44 9.90
C ALA A 263 -5.64 -14.83 9.95
N PHE A 264 -5.68 -15.52 8.83
CA PHE A 264 -5.25 -16.90 8.70
C PHE A 264 -4.23 -17.00 7.56
N ILE A 265 -3.35 -17.98 7.62
CA ILE A 265 -2.34 -18.21 6.58
C ILE A 265 -2.88 -18.99 5.38
N ALA A 266 -4.06 -19.57 5.49
CA ALA A 266 -4.72 -20.31 4.41
C ALA A 266 -6.24 -20.28 4.60
N LYS A 267 -6.99 -20.41 3.50
CA LYS A 267 -8.46 -20.52 3.50
C LYS A 267 -8.97 -21.91 3.87
N THR A 268 -8.17 -22.92 3.63
CA THR A 268 -8.53 -24.32 3.92
C THR A 268 -7.82 -24.82 5.16
N SER A 269 -8.57 -25.50 6.04
CA SER A 269 -7.95 -26.34 7.05
C SER A 269 -7.22 -27.48 6.35
N GLY A 270 -5.89 -27.49 6.41
CA GLY A 270 -5.09 -28.61 5.97
C GLY A 270 -5.32 -29.85 6.85
#